data_3980007db8557302a6033900e6331fa2
#
_entry.id   3980007db8557302a6033900e6331fa2
#
_cell.length_a   1.000
_cell.length_b   1.000
_cell.length_c   1.000
_cell.angle_alpha   90.00
_cell.angle_beta   90.00
_cell.angle_gamma   90.00
#
_symmetry.space_group_name_H-M   'P 1'
#
loop_
_entity.id
_entity.type
_entity.pdbx_description
1 polymer ?
#
loop_
_entity_poly.entity_id
_entity_poly.type
_entity_poly.pdbx_seq_one_letter_code
_entity_poly.pdbx_strand_id
1 'polypeptide(L)'
;MLKQSKPDWLRVKAPQWERVGNVKEVLRDLGLNTVCEEASCPNIGECFSHGTATFLIMGPACTRACPYCDIDFEKKPQPLDPTEGDRLAEAVRRMGLNHVVITSVNRDDLPDGGASQFVKCIDAVRQLSPHTTIEVLIPDLCGNWEALAIILAARPEVLNHNTETIPRLYRRVRPQGDYERTLELFRRSRAIAPQVYTKSGIMVGLGETDAEVQQVMRDLRGVDCDILTIGQYLQPSPKHLAVQAFITPEQFDAWRDFGENIGFLQVVSSPLTRSSYHAEQVRGLMQQHPKSGG
;
A
#
# COMPACT_ATOMS: atom_id res chain seq x y z
N MET A 1 31.74 0.73 6.82
CA MET A 1 30.82 1.77 6.29
C MET A 1 30.31 2.59 7.46
N LEU A 2 30.51 3.91 7.44
CA LEU A 2 29.98 4.81 8.47
C LEU A 2 28.46 4.75 8.42
N LYS A 3 27.79 4.45 9.56
CA LYS A 3 26.34 4.57 9.69
C LYS A 3 25.98 6.03 9.36
N GLN A 4 25.38 6.28 8.22
CA GLN A 4 24.80 7.60 7.94
C GLN A 4 23.71 7.85 8.99
N SER A 5 23.88 8.92 9.79
CA SER A 5 22.84 9.35 10.71
C SER A 5 21.59 9.76 9.90
N LYS A 6 20.41 9.40 10.40
CA LYS A 6 19.15 9.87 9.77
C LYS A 6 19.14 11.40 9.77
N PRO A 7 18.91 12.04 8.61
CA PRO A 7 18.81 13.50 8.54
C PRO A 7 17.56 14.03 9.26
N ASP A 8 17.58 15.34 9.57
CA ASP A 8 16.53 15.98 10.38
C ASP A 8 15.13 15.92 9.74
N TRP A 9 15.03 15.92 8.41
CA TRP A 9 13.75 15.83 7.70
C TRP A 9 13.07 14.45 7.78
N LEU A 10 13.72 13.43 8.35
CA LEU A 10 13.16 12.12 8.64
C LEU A 10 12.65 11.99 10.09
N ARG A 11 12.49 13.10 10.80
CA ARG A 11 11.90 13.09 12.15
C ARG A 11 10.38 13.07 12.06
N VAL A 12 9.77 12.15 12.81
CA VAL A 12 8.31 12.07 12.96
C VAL A 12 7.87 12.94 14.14
N LYS A 13 6.64 13.48 14.04
CA LYS A 13 6.02 14.21 15.16
C LYS A 13 5.64 13.25 16.29
N ALA A 14 5.66 13.75 17.53
CA ALA A 14 5.19 13.00 18.67
C ALA A 14 3.67 12.70 18.52
N PRO A 15 3.22 11.46 18.77
CA PRO A 15 1.83 11.07 18.62
C PRO A 15 0.93 11.62 19.72
N GLN A 16 -0.38 11.69 19.45
CA GLN A 16 -1.42 11.90 20.46
C GLN A 16 -1.74 10.56 21.15
N TRP A 17 -1.09 10.26 22.24
CA TRP A 17 -1.08 8.95 22.88
C TRP A 17 -2.48 8.39 23.21
N GLU A 18 -3.44 9.24 23.60
CA GLU A 18 -4.80 8.83 23.89
C GLU A 18 -5.49 8.25 22.66
N ARG A 19 -5.43 8.94 21.52
CA ARG A 19 -6.03 8.47 20.27
C ARG A 19 -5.34 7.21 19.75
N VAL A 20 -4.02 7.13 19.86
CA VAL A 20 -3.26 5.91 19.53
C VAL A 20 -3.73 4.73 20.37
N GLY A 21 -3.99 4.97 21.67
CA GLY A 21 -4.54 3.97 22.59
C GLY A 21 -5.87 3.42 22.13
N ASN A 22 -6.81 4.29 21.76
CA ASN A 22 -8.14 3.91 21.28
C ASN A 22 -8.11 3.03 20.03
N VAL A 23 -7.26 3.39 19.04
CA VAL A 23 -7.10 2.55 17.82
C VAL A 23 -6.55 1.17 18.20
N LYS A 24 -5.51 1.11 19.04
CA LYS A 24 -4.92 -0.16 19.49
C LYS A 24 -5.90 -1.03 20.27
N GLU A 25 -6.76 -0.42 21.07
CA GLU A 25 -7.80 -1.14 21.82
C GLU A 25 -8.77 -1.81 20.84
N VAL A 26 -9.32 -1.08 19.87
CA VAL A 26 -10.21 -1.64 18.84
C VAL A 26 -9.54 -2.80 18.09
N LEU A 27 -8.28 -2.64 17.68
CA LEU A 27 -7.54 -3.68 16.95
C LEU A 27 -7.34 -4.95 17.79
N ARG A 28 -7.01 -4.81 19.08
CA ARG A 28 -6.82 -5.93 20.00
C ARG A 28 -8.12 -6.64 20.33
N ASP A 29 -9.18 -5.90 20.63
CA ASP A 29 -10.50 -6.45 20.90
C ASP A 29 -11.02 -7.32 19.76
N LEU A 30 -10.74 -6.90 18.54
CA LEU A 30 -11.19 -7.58 17.33
C LEU A 30 -10.15 -8.56 16.77
N GLY A 31 -8.97 -8.68 17.38
CA GLY A 31 -7.89 -9.58 16.91
C GLY A 31 -7.45 -9.28 15.48
N LEU A 32 -7.29 -8.01 15.15
CA LEU A 32 -6.90 -7.55 13.80
C LEU A 32 -5.44 -7.12 13.76
N ASN A 33 -4.78 -7.39 12.63
CA ASN A 33 -3.42 -6.95 12.36
C ASN A 33 -3.43 -5.68 11.49
N THR A 34 -2.39 -4.86 11.62
CA THR A 34 -2.16 -3.71 10.75
C THR A 34 -0.74 -3.74 10.19
N VAL A 35 -0.57 -3.35 8.93
CA VAL A 35 0.76 -3.15 8.36
C VAL A 35 1.54 -2.06 9.11
N CYS A 36 0.83 -1.16 9.78
CA CYS A 36 1.43 -0.09 10.57
C CYS A 36 2.25 -0.65 11.75
N GLU A 37 1.76 -1.71 12.39
CA GLU A 37 2.46 -2.39 13.49
C GLU A 37 3.44 -3.43 12.95
N GLU A 38 3.00 -4.33 12.08
CA GLU A 38 3.80 -5.45 11.55
C GLU A 38 5.02 -4.99 10.72
N ALA A 39 4.91 -3.87 9.99
CA ALA A 39 6.02 -3.32 9.19
C ALA A 39 6.74 -2.16 9.87
N SER A 40 6.62 -1.99 11.19
CA SER A 40 7.32 -0.96 11.98
C SER A 40 7.22 0.45 11.36
N CYS A 41 6.02 0.84 10.91
CA CYS A 41 5.80 2.06 10.14
C CYS A 41 6.14 3.32 10.96
N PRO A 42 6.98 4.25 10.46
CA PRO A 42 7.34 5.46 11.18
C PRO A 42 6.15 6.41 11.42
N ASN A 43 5.09 6.31 10.62
CA ASN A 43 3.93 7.20 10.67
C ASN A 43 2.81 6.68 11.59
N ILE A 44 3.01 5.54 12.27
CA ILE A 44 1.97 4.91 13.10
C ILE A 44 1.36 5.88 14.12
N GLY A 45 2.21 6.69 14.76
CA GLY A 45 1.76 7.68 15.74
C GLY A 45 0.83 8.74 15.15
N GLU A 46 1.15 9.24 13.96
CA GLU A 46 0.35 10.23 13.25
C GLU A 46 -0.95 9.61 12.72
N CYS A 47 -0.87 8.50 11.97
CA CYS A 47 -2.02 7.81 11.42
C CYS A 47 -3.02 7.41 12.51
N PHE A 48 -2.56 6.78 13.59
CA PHE A 48 -3.43 6.36 14.69
C PHE A 48 -4.02 7.56 15.45
N SER A 49 -3.28 8.68 15.55
CA SER A 49 -3.81 9.92 16.12
C SER A 49 -4.96 10.52 15.29
N HIS A 50 -4.99 10.23 13.98
CA HIS A 50 -6.09 10.61 13.08
C HIS A 50 -7.15 9.52 12.93
N GLY A 51 -7.08 8.44 13.70
CA GLY A 51 -8.02 7.32 13.64
C GLY A 51 -7.89 6.49 12.36
N THR A 52 -6.74 6.53 11.66
CA THR A 52 -6.52 5.77 10.43
C THR A 52 -5.58 4.60 10.67
N ALA A 53 -5.90 3.44 10.07
CA ALA A 53 -5.07 2.25 10.07
C ALA A 53 -5.16 1.55 8.71
N THR A 54 -4.07 0.87 8.32
CA THR A 54 -4.06 -0.02 7.16
C THR A 54 -4.17 -1.44 7.66
N PHE A 55 -5.32 -2.06 7.43
CA PHE A 55 -5.60 -3.41 7.92
C PHE A 55 -4.82 -4.44 7.10
N LEU A 56 -4.17 -5.37 7.80
CA LEU A 56 -3.43 -6.47 7.22
C LEU A 56 -4.25 -7.75 7.39
N ILE A 57 -4.84 -8.23 6.31
CA ILE A 57 -5.66 -9.45 6.32
C ILE A 57 -4.84 -10.70 6.02
N MET A 58 -5.43 -11.88 6.30
CA MET A 58 -4.84 -13.21 6.11
C MET A 58 -3.67 -13.52 7.06
N GLY A 59 -3.61 -12.80 8.17
CA GLY A 59 -2.59 -12.97 9.21
C GLY A 59 -1.26 -12.28 8.89
N PRO A 60 -0.28 -12.34 9.82
CA PRO A 60 0.98 -11.61 9.71
C PRO A 60 2.09 -12.37 8.97
N ALA A 61 1.89 -13.65 8.57
CA ALA A 61 2.92 -14.47 7.98
C ALA A 61 2.85 -14.48 6.44
N CYS A 62 3.94 -14.03 5.80
CA CYS A 62 4.04 -13.88 4.35
C CYS A 62 4.72 -15.11 3.71
N THR A 63 4.27 -15.51 2.51
CA THR A 63 4.93 -16.57 1.73
C THR A 63 6.20 -16.11 1.01
N ARG A 64 6.48 -14.80 1.00
CA ARG A 64 7.62 -14.19 0.32
C ARG A 64 8.56 -13.48 1.29
N ALA A 65 9.86 -13.58 1.03
CA ALA A 65 10.94 -12.99 1.82
C ALA A 65 11.56 -11.78 1.12
N CYS A 66 10.83 -10.67 1.04
CA CYS A 66 11.35 -9.45 0.44
C CYS A 66 12.37 -8.78 1.38
N PRO A 67 13.63 -8.56 0.96
CA PRO A 67 14.69 -8.07 1.85
C PRO A 67 14.51 -6.64 2.37
N TYR A 68 13.50 -5.91 1.91
CA TYR A 68 13.15 -4.58 2.41
C TYR A 68 12.04 -4.58 3.45
N CYS A 69 11.29 -5.69 3.57
CA CYS A 69 10.02 -5.78 4.29
C CYS A 69 10.22 -6.41 5.67
N ASP A 70 9.61 -5.82 6.70
CA ASP A 70 9.69 -6.29 8.09
C ASP A 70 8.61 -7.34 8.44
N ILE A 71 7.74 -7.68 7.50
CA ILE A 71 6.71 -8.72 7.68
C ILE A 71 7.36 -10.10 7.87
N ASP A 72 6.86 -10.87 8.81
CA ASP A 72 7.36 -12.22 9.15
C ASP A 72 7.12 -13.20 7.98
N PHE A 73 8.18 -13.83 7.51
CA PHE A 73 8.15 -14.87 6.47
C PHE A 73 8.68 -16.23 6.96
N GLU A 74 9.14 -16.30 8.21
CA GLU A 74 9.67 -17.54 8.80
C GLU A 74 8.55 -18.44 9.33
N LYS A 75 7.41 -17.85 9.70
CA LYS A 75 6.22 -18.58 10.14
C LYS A 75 5.40 -19.08 8.96
N LYS A 76 4.79 -20.25 9.13
CA LYS A 76 3.79 -20.74 8.17
C LYS A 76 2.52 -19.89 8.25
N PRO A 77 1.98 -19.43 7.10
CA PRO A 77 0.66 -18.82 7.06
C PRO A 77 -0.40 -19.75 7.67
N GLN A 78 -1.27 -19.16 8.48
CA GLN A 78 -2.40 -19.87 9.06
C GLN A 78 -3.54 -20.03 8.05
N PRO A 79 -4.47 -20.99 8.26
CA PRO A 79 -5.71 -21.05 7.50
C PRO A 79 -6.45 -19.73 7.54
N LEU A 80 -7.20 -19.40 6.47
CA LEU A 80 -8.01 -18.18 6.43
C LEU A 80 -9.07 -18.22 7.53
N ASP A 81 -9.20 -17.11 8.24
CA ASP A 81 -10.26 -16.91 9.21
C ASP A 81 -11.54 -16.45 8.48
N PRO A 82 -12.62 -17.22 8.51
CA PRO A 82 -13.86 -16.86 7.84
C PRO A 82 -14.54 -15.61 8.44
N THR A 83 -14.22 -15.24 9.69
CA THR A 83 -14.80 -14.10 10.42
C THR A 83 -13.97 -12.81 10.30
N GLU A 84 -12.82 -12.85 9.64
CA GLU A 84 -11.92 -11.70 9.54
C GLU A 84 -12.60 -10.49 8.88
N GLY A 85 -13.40 -10.71 7.83
CA GLY A 85 -14.15 -9.64 7.17
C GLY A 85 -15.14 -8.94 8.08
N ASP A 86 -15.90 -9.68 8.88
CA ASP A 86 -16.88 -9.13 9.83
C ASP A 86 -16.19 -8.32 10.93
N ARG A 87 -15.07 -8.83 11.46
CA ARG A 87 -14.27 -8.14 12.49
C ARG A 87 -13.65 -6.85 11.93
N LEU A 88 -13.16 -6.89 10.68
CA LEU A 88 -12.63 -5.72 10.01
C LEU A 88 -13.72 -4.66 9.78
N ALA A 89 -14.89 -5.06 9.30
CA ALA A 89 -16.03 -4.16 9.12
C ALA A 89 -16.47 -3.50 10.44
N GLU A 90 -16.46 -4.26 11.54
CA GLU A 90 -16.76 -3.73 12.86
C GLU A 90 -15.68 -2.73 13.33
N ALA A 91 -14.40 -2.97 13.05
CA ALA A 91 -13.34 -2.00 13.33
C ALA A 91 -13.56 -0.69 12.56
N VAL A 92 -13.84 -0.78 11.26
CA VAL A 92 -14.14 0.38 10.40
C VAL A 92 -15.29 1.21 10.97
N ARG A 93 -16.38 0.53 11.42
CA ARG A 93 -17.54 1.17 12.05
C ARG A 93 -17.19 1.83 13.38
N ARG A 94 -16.50 1.13 14.29
CA ARG A 94 -16.10 1.67 15.59
C ARG A 94 -15.17 2.86 15.47
N MET A 95 -14.26 2.83 14.53
CA MET A 95 -13.32 3.93 14.27
C MET A 95 -13.94 5.07 13.46
N GLY A 96 -15.16 4.89 12.91
CA GLY A 96 -15.85 5.90 12.10
C GLY A 96 -15.08 6.28 10.83
N LEU A 97 -14.45 5.29 10.18
CA LEU A 97 -13.60 5.55 9.03
C LEU A 97 -14.42 5.92 7.80
N ASN A 98 -14.07 7.04 7.17
CA ASN A 98 -14.60 7.44 5.87
C ASN A 98 -13.83 6.85 4.70
N HIS A 99 -12.62 6.35 4.95
CA HIS A 99 -11.76 5.66 4.00
C HIS A 99 -11.00 4.55 4.72
N VAL A 100 -10.96 3.37 4.14
CA VAL A 100 -10.22 2.22 4.68
C VAL A 100 -9.26 1.67 3.66
N VAL A 101 -8.05 1.34 4.10
CA VAL A 101 -7.07 0.60 3.30
C VAL A 101 -6.98 -0.82 3.82
N ILE A 102 -7.23 -1.79 2.94
CA ILE A 102 -7.15 -3.22 3.20
C ILE A 102 -5.97 -3.76 2.41
N THR A 103 -5.01 -4.34 3.07
CA THR A 103 -3.87 -4.99 2.43
C THR A 103 -3.67 -6.40 2.97
N SER A 104 -2.80 -7.16 2.35
CA SER A 104 -2.49 -8.52 2.79
C SER A 104 -1.01 -8.82 2.71
N VAL A 105 -0.60 -9.87 3.40
CA VAL A 105 0.62 -10.62 3.08
C VAL A 105 0.46 -11.32 1.72
N ASN A 106 1.56 -11.74 1.08
CA ASN A 106 1.46 -12.67 -0.04
C ASN A 106 1.03 -14.06 0.48
N ARG A 107 0.09 -14.66 -0.22
CA ARG A 107 -0.47 -15.99 0.05
C ARG A 107 -0.38 -16.84 -1.22
N ASP A 108 0.87 -17.01 -1.73
CA ASP A 108 1.14 -17.83 -2.93
C ASP A 108 0.82 -19.33 -2.70
N ASP A 109 0.52 -19.70 -1.45
CA ASP A 109 0.04 -21.02 -1.03
C ASP A 109 -1.47 -21.23 -1.31
N LEU A 110 -2.22 -20.15 -1.58
CA LEU A 110 -3.65 -20.20 -1.89
C LEU A 110 -3.87 -20.20 -3.41
N PRO A 111 -4.84 -20.96 -3.93
CA PRO A 111 -5.09 -21.05 -5.37
C PRO A 111 -5.44 -19.69 -6.03
N ASP A 112 -6.11 -18.81 -5.28
CA ASP A 112 -6.54 -17.48 -5.72
C ASP A 112 -5.66 -16.35 -5.13
N GLY A 113 -4.54 -16.67 -4.50
CA GLY A 113 -3.67 -15.70 -3.84
C GLY A 113 -4.35 -14.89 -2.73
N GLY A 114 -5.53 -15.33 -2.26
CA GLY A 114 -6.35 -14.67 -1.24
C GLY A 114 -7.40 -13.70 -1.80
N ALA A 115 -7.67 -13.70 -3.10
CA ALA A 115 -8.64 -12.81 -3.73
C ALA A 115 -10.04 -12.91 -3.09
N SER A 116 -10.50 -14.12 -2.81
CA SER A 116 -11.79 -14.36 -2.15
C SER A 116 -11.87 -13.76 -0.74
N GLN A 117 -10.75 -13.68 -0.02
CA GLN A 117 -10.72 -13.03 1.30
C GLN A 117 -10.82 -11.50 1.20
N PHE A 118 -10.18 -10.89 0.17
CA PHE A 118 -10.39 -9.48 -0.12
C PHE A 118 -11.87 -9.17 -0.38
N VAL A 119 -12.54 -9.99 -1.20
CA VAL A 119 -13.98 -9.82 -1.50
C VAL A 119 -14.82 -9.87 -0.23
N LYS A 120 -14.61 -10.87 0.65
CA LYS A 120 -15.32 -10.95 1.93
C LYS A 120 -15.14 -9.69 2.78
N CYS A 121 -13.92 -9.16 2.86
CA CYS A 121 -13.65 -7.94 3.61
C CYS A 121 -14.33 -6.72 2.96
N ILE A 122 -14.28 -6.57 1.65
CA ILE A 122 -14.95 -5.48 0.91
C ILE A 122 -16.47 -5.53 1.16
N ASP A 123 -17.07 -6.70 0.98
CA ASP A 123 -18.52 -6.87 1.13
C ASP A 123 -18.98 -6.59 2.56
N ALA A 124 -18.27 -7.10 3.57
CA ALA A 124 -18.58 -6.84 4.97
C ALA A 124 -18.49 -5.34 5.32
N VAL A 125 -17.45 -4.64 4.85
CA VAL A 125 -17.32 -3.19 5.05
C VAL A 125 -18.47 -2.45 4.36
N ARG A 126 -18.84 -2.80 3.13
CA ARG A 126 -19.96 -2.17 2.41
C ARG A 126 -21.29 -2.36 3.11
N GLN A 127 -21.52 -3.53 3.68
CA GLN A 127 -22.75 -3.82 4.42
C GLN A 127 -22.86 -2.97 5.69
N LEU A 128 -21.79 -2.87 6.45
CA LEU A 128 -21.81 -2.23 7.78
C LEU A 128 -21.50 -0.73 7.73
N SER A 129 -20.74 -0.28 6.73
CA SER A 129 -20.28 1.11 6.55
C SER A 129 -20.38 1.54 5.08
N PRO A 130 -21.59 1.68 4.49
CA PRO A 130 -21.82 1.86 3.05
C PRO A 130 -21.23 3.16 2.47
N HIS A 131 -20.90 4.14 3.31
CA HIS A 131 -20.30 5.41 2.88
C HIS A 131 -18.77 5.44 2.96
N THR A 132 -18.16 4.35 3.43
CA THR A 132 -16.71 4.22 3.53
C THR A 132 -16.13 3.87 2.16
N THR A 133 -15.19 4.67 1.71
CA THR A 133 -14.40 4.40 0.50
C THR A 133 -13.39 3.30 0.79
N ILE A 134 -13.27 2.31 -0.09
CA ILE A 134 -12.41 1.14 0.10
C ILE A 134 -11.23 1.19 -0.88
N GLU A 135 -10.02 1.23 -0.37
CA GLU A 135 -8.78 1.00 -1.11
C GLU A 135 -8.27 -0.41 -0.77
N VAL A 136 -7.92 -1.19 -1.79
CA VAL A 136 -7.25 -2.46 -1.61
C VAL A 136 -5.81 -2.38 -2.12
N LEU A 137 -4.83 -2.70 -1.28
CA LEU A 137 -3.43 -2.84 -1.67
C LEU A 137 -3.14 -4.33 -1.83
N ILE A 138 -3.12 -4.80 -3.07
CA ILE A 138 -3.01 -6.22 -3.40
C ILE A 138 -1.59 -6.65 -3.78
N PRO A 139 -1.23 -7.93 -3.58
CA PRO A 139 -0.04 -8.52 -4.17
C PRO A 139 -0.19 -8.66 -5.70
N ASP A 140 0.87 -9.12 -6.38
CA ASP A 140 0.83 -9.37 -7.82
C ASP A 140 0.08 -10.66 -8.21
N LEU A 141 -0.49 -11.37 -7.23
CA LEU A 141 -1.25 -12.62 -7.36
C LEU A 141 -0.53 -13.68 -8.22
N CYS A 142 0.79 -13.64 -8.32
CA CYS A 142 1.59 -14.47 -9.23
C CYS A 142 1.14 -14.40 -10.70
N GLY A 143 0.43 -13.34 -11.10
CA GLY A 143 -0.15 -13.18 -12.45
C GLY A 143 -1.44 -13.98 -12.65
N ASN A 144 -2.12 -14.37 -11.58
CA ASN A 144 -3.48 -14.95 -11.67
C ASN A 144 -4.49 -13.85 -11.97
N TRP A 145 -4.79 -13.65 -13.25
CA TRP A 145 -5.68 -12.59 -13.71
C TRP A 145 -7.16 -12.85 -13.41
N GLU A 146 -7.55 -14.10 -13.19
CA GLU A 146 -8.89 -14.44 -12.71
C GLU A 146 -9.08 -13.95 -11.27
N ALA A 147 -8.08 -14.13 -10.42
CA ALA A 147 -8.07 -13.59 -9.07
C ALA A 147 -8.16 -12.06 -9.05
N LEU A 148 -7.46 -11.37 -9.97
CA LEU A 148 -7.59 -9.93 -10.15
C LEU A 148 -9.03 -9.53 -10.53
N ALA A 149 -9.64 -10.24 -11.47
CA ALA A 149 -11.03 -9.98 -11.90
C ALA A 149 -12.02 -10.17 -10.74
N ILE A 150 -11.83 -11.19 -9.89
CA ILE A 150 -12.64 -11.43 -8.69
C ILE A 150 -12.57 -10.22 -7.73
N ILE A 151 -11.39 -9.68 -7.45
CA ILE A 151 -11.23 -8.50 -6.58
C ILE A 151 -11.90 -7.27 -7.21
N LEU A 152 -11.69 -7.03 -8.51
CA LEU A 152 -12.28 -5.89 -9.21
C LEU A 152 -13.82 -5.97 -9.31
N ALA A 153 -14.39 -7.19 -9.39
CA ALA A 153 -15.84 -7.40 -9.37
C ALA A 153 -16.49 -6.99 -8.04
N ALA A 154 -15.74 -7.01 -6.92
CA ALA A 154 -16.18 -6.48 -5.63
C ALA A 154 -16.17 -4.93 -5.58
N ARG A 155 -15.69 -4.28 -6.66
CA ARG A 155 -15.74 -2.83 -6.88
C ARG A 155 -15.11 -2.00 -5.76
N PRO A 156 -13.84 -2.22 -5.37
CA PRO A 156 -13.14 -1.26 -4.55
C PRO A 156 -13.05 0.08 -5.29
N GLU A 157 -13.02 1.19 -4.61
CA GLU A 157 -12.86 2.51 -5.23
C GLU A 157 -11.42 2.72 -5.72
N VAL A 158 -10.44 2.14 -5.02
CA VAL A 158 -9.02 2.23 -5.39
C VAL A 158 -8.38 0.84 -5.37
N LEU A 159 -7.75 0.47 -6.47
CA LEU A 159 -6.85 -0.66 -6.57
C LEU A 159 -5.42 -0.17 -6.50
N ASN A 160 -4.72 -0.54 -5.45
CA ASN A 160 -3.31 -0.23 -5.23
C ASN A 160 -2.45 -1.49 -5.40
N HIS A 161 -1.36 -1.37 -6.13
CA HIS A 161 -0.30 -2.38 -6.21
C HIS A 161 1.06 -1.69 -6.31
N ASN A 162 1.91 -1.89 -5.32
CA ASN A 162 3.20 -1.22 -5.29
C ASN A 162 4.18 -1.83 -6.32
N THR A 163 4.84 -0.97 -7.09
CA THR A 163 5.99 -1.31 -7.93
C THR A 163 7.23 -1.54 -7.08
N GLU A 164 7.34 -0.87 -5.95
CA GLU A 164 8.38 -0.90 -4.91
C GLU A 164 9.72 -0.29 -5.34
N THR A 165 10.24 -0.60 -6.53
CA THR A 165 11.55 -0.13 -7.01
C THR A 165 11.63 -0.13 -8.54
N ILE A 166 12.79 0.30 -9.06
CA ILE A 166 13.08 0.35 -10.49
C ILE A 166 13.45 -1.05 -11.05
N PRO A 167 13.30 -1.34 -12.36
CA PRO A 167 13.56 -2.65 -12.97
C PRO A 167 14.93 -3.24 -12.65
N ARG A 168 16.00 -2.43 -12.71
CA ARG A 168 17.37 -2.88 -12.43
C ARG A 168 17.55 -3.44 -11.01
N LEU A 169 16.76 -2.95 -10.07
CA LEU A 169 16.86 -3.34 -8.64
C LEU A 169 15.90 -4.48 -8.25
N TYR A 170 14.99 -4.93 -9.13
CA TYR A 170 13.98 -5.92 -8.78
C TYR A 170 14.56 -7.19 -8.17
N ARG A 171 15.60 -7.78 -8.79
CA ARG A 171 16.24 -9.01 -8.27
C ARG A 171 16.79 -8.86 -6.85
N ARG A 172 17.22 -7.65 -6.48
CA ARG A 172 17.79 -7.37 -5.18
C ARG A 172 16.74 -6.96 -4.15
N VAL A 173 15.72 -6.21 -4.56
CA VAL A 173 14.74 -5.59 -3.67
C VAL A 173 13.49 -6.46 -3.55
N ARG A 174 12.98 -6.98 -4.67
CA ARG A 174 11.75 -7.77 -4.75
C ARG A 174 11.99 -9.05 -5.57
N PRO A 175 12.81 -9.99 -5.09
CA PRO A 175 13.32 -11.13 -5.89
C PRO A 175 12.22 -12.06 -6.43
N GLN A 176 11.05 -12.11 -5.79
CA GLN A 176 9.90 -12.89 -6.21
C GLN A 176 8.84 -12.04 -6.96
N GLY A 177 9.11 -10.73 -7.15
CA GLY A 177 8.28 -9.84 -7.95
C GLY A 177 8.73 -9.81 -9.40
N ASP A 178 7.86 -9.25 -10.25
CA ASP A 178 8.11 -9.05 -11.67
C ASP A 178 7.61 -7.68 -12.09
N TYR A 179 8.47 -6.89 -12.73
CA TYR A 179 8.14 -5.51 -13.11
C TYR A 179 7.08 -5.45 -14.20
N GLU A 180 7.23 -6.29 -15.24
CA GLU A 180 6.26 -6.35 -16.34
C GLU A 180 4.90 -6.87 -15.87
N ARG A 181 4.90 -7.82 -14.91
CA ARG A 181 3.66 -8.28 -14.27
C ARG A 181 2.94 -7.16 -13.53
N THR A 182 3.69 -6.26 -12.87
CA THR A 182 3.11 -5.07 -12.23
C THR A 182 2.44 -4.15 -13.26
N LEU A 183 3.09 -3.89 -14.39
CA LEU A 183 2.49 -3.08 -15.46
C LEU A 183 1.28 -3.76 -16.09
N GLU A 184 1.36 -5.07 -16.32
CA GLU A 184 0.26 -5.86 -16.87
C GLU A 184 -0.96 -5.89 -15.93
N LEU A 185 -0.73 -5.94 -14.60
CA LEU A 185 -1.79 -5.84 -13.61
C LEU A 185 -2.61 -4.54 -13.79
N PHE A 186 -1.95 -3.40 -14.00
CA PHE A 186 -2.62 -2.12 -14.24
C PHE A 186 -3.34 -2.09 -15.59
N ARG A 187 -2.74 -2.59 -16.69
CA ARG A 187 -3.41 -2.70 -18.00
C ARG A 187 -4.71 -3.48 -17.90
N ARG A 188 -4.66 -4.64 -17.23
CA ARG A 188 -5.84 -5.50 -17.03
C ARG A 188 -6.87 -4.85 -16.11
N SER A 189 -6.42 -4.21 -15.03
CA SER A 189 -7.33 -3.50 -14.14
C SER A 189 -8.10 -2.41 -14.87
N ARG A 190 -7.42 -1.65 -15.73
CA ARG A 190 -8.06 -0.62 -16.57
C ARG A 190 -9.04 -1.22 -17.56
N ALA A 191 -8.71 -2.36 -18.19
CA ALA A 191 -9.59 -3.03 -19.14
C ALA A 191 -10.83 -3.64 -18.47
N ILE A 192 -10.70 -4.21 -17.27
CA ILE A 192 -11.79 -4.89 -16.55
C ILE A 192 -12.68 -3.88 -15.83
N ALA A 193 -12.09 -2.88 -15.17
CA ALA A 193 -12.80 -1.95 -14.29
C ALA A 193 -12.29 -0.51 -14.47
N PRO A 194 -12.61 0.16 -15.59
CA PRO A 194 -12.10 1.50 -15.90
C PRO A 194 -12.52 2.57 -14.88
N GLN A 195 -13.59 2.33 -14.13
CA GLN A 195 -14.09 3.21 -13.07
C GLN A 195 -13.27 3.15 -11.79
N VAL A 196 -12.49 2.08 -11.57
CA VAL A 196 -11.63 1.95 -10.38
C VAL A 196 -10.39 2.81 -10.55
N TYR A 197 -10.03 3.57 -9.51
CA TYR A 197 -8.78 4.33 -9.51
C TYR A 197 -7.61 3.38 -9.25
N THR A 198 -6.54 3.56 -10.01
CA THR A 198 -5.34 2.74 -9.85
C THR A 198 -4.24 3.53 -9.16
N LYS A 199 -3.53 2.88 -8.25
CA LYS A 199 -2.50 3.49 -7.44
C LYS A 199 -1.27 2.60 -7.36
N SER A 200 -0.09 3.21 -7.40
CA SER A 200 1.18 2.51 -7.19
C SER A 200 2.06 3.24 -6.19
N GLY A 201 3.06 2.55 -5.69
CA GLY A 201 4.06 3.11 -4.79
C GLY A 201 5.46 2.64 -5.13
N ILE A 202 6.44 3.54 -4.97
CA ILE A 202 7.86 3.23 -5.08
C ILE A 202 8.61 3.73 -3.84
N MET A 203 9.62 2.96 -3.45
CA MET A 203 10.58 3.36 -2.44
C MET A 203 11.86 3.82 -3.11
N VAL A 204 12.45 4.89 -2.60
CA VAL A 204 13.71 5.47 -3.09
C VAL A 204 14.79 5.47 -2.02
N GLY A 205 16.06 5.57 -2.43
CA GLY A 205 17.22 5.48 -1.54
C GLY A 205 17.84 4.09 -1.50
N LEU A 206 17.53 3.23 -2.49
CA LEU A 206 18.08 1.88 -2.65
C LEU A 206 19.19 1.80 -3.71
N GLY A 207 19.52 2.94 -4.36
CA GLY A 207 20.58 3.07 -5.35
C GLY A 207 20.07 3.28 -6.79
N GLU A 208 18.82 3.69 -6.93
CA GLU A 208 18.25 4.20 -8.19
C GLU A 208 18.83 5.57 -8.55
N THR A 209 18.80 5.91 -9.82
CA THR A 209 19.07 7.25 -10.36
C THR A 209 17.76 8.01 -10.57
N ASP A 210 17.84 9.34 -10.63
CA ASP A 210 16.66 10.19 -10.94
C ASP A 210 16.01 9.79 -12.28
N ALA A 211 16.81 9.56 -13.32
CA ALA A 211 16.31 9.14 -14.62
C ALA A 211 15.56 7.80 -14.59
N GLU A 212 16.00 6.84 -13.75
CA GLU A 212 15.33 5.55 -13.58
C GLU A 212 14.00 5.70 -12.85
N VAL A 213 13.92 6.56 -11.82
CA VAL A 213 12.66 6.89 -11.13
C VAL A 213 11.68 7.52 -12.11
N GLN A 214 12.11 8.52 -12.88
CA GLN A 214 11.27 9.16 -13.90
C GLN A 214 10.82 8.18 -14.98
N GLN A 215 11.65 7.19 -15.35
CA GLN A 215 11.24 6.15 -16.30
C GLN A 215 10.12 5.27 -15.74
N VAL A 216 10.22 4.83 -14.48
CA VAL A 216 9.13 4.10 -13.79
C VAL A 216 7.84 4.94 -13.76
N MET A 217 7.94 6.24 -13.53
CA MET A 217 6.78 7.13 -13.57
C MET A 217 6.14 7.15 -14.96
N ARG A 218 6.94 7.24 -16.04
CA ARG A 218 6.42 7.17 -17.43
C ARG A 218 5.77 5.81 -17.72
N ASP A 219 6.40 4.71 -17.29
CA ASP A 219 5.89 3.36 -17.52
C ASP A 219 4.54 3.16 -16.83
N LEU A 220 4.40 3.63 -15.58
CA LEU A 220 3.13 3.60 -14.83
C LEU A 220 2.05 4.48 -15.50
N ARG A 221 2.41 5.68 -16.00
CA ARG A 221 1.45 6.48 -16.77
C ARG A 221 1.08 5.83 -18.09
N GLY A 222 2.02 5.14 -18.74
CA GLY A 222 1.77 4.38 -19.98
C GLY A 222 0.76 3.24 -19.82
N VAL A 223 0.48 2.82 -18.59
CA VAL A 223 -0.55 1.83 -18.24
C VAL A 223 -1.74 2.46 -17.48
N ASP A 224 -1.91 3.77 -17.59
CA ASP A 224 -3.00 4.55 -16.98
C ASP A 224 -3.09 4.44 -15.45
N CYS A 225 -1.96 4.34 -14.76
CA CYS A 225 -1.94 4.48 -13.31
C CYS A 225 -2.28 5.92 -12.91
N ASP A 226 -3.29 6.10 -12.04
CA ASP A 226 -3.85 7.41 -11.69
C ASP A 226 -3.06 8.11 -10.59
N ILE A 227 -2.62 7.36 -9.58
CA ILE A 227 -2.03 7.89 -8.34
C ILE A 227 -0.69 7.24 -8.09
N LEU A 228 0.30 8.04 -7.71
CA LEU A 228 1.62 7.52 -7.33
C LEU A 228 2.03 8.00 -5.95
N THR A 229 2.63 7.11 -5.16
CA THR A 229 3.30 7.46 -3.91
C THR A 229 4.81 7.22 -4.05
N ILE A 230 5.63 8.18 -3.59
CA ILE A 230 7.09 8.07 -3.58
C ILE A 230 7.58 8.36 -2.16
N GLY A 231 8.26 7.40 -1.53
CA GLY A 231 8.73 7.52 -0.16
C GLY A 231 10.16 7.03 0.04
N GLN A 232 10.87 7.57 1.04
CA GLN A 232 12.20 7.11 1.39
C GLN A 232 12.16 5.69 1.96
N TYR A 233 12.96 4.79 1.43
CA TYR A 233 13.22 3.51 2.09
C TYR A 233 13.90 3.73 3.43
N LEU A 234 13.35 3.13 4.48
CA LEU A 234 13.94 3.10 5.81
C LEU A 234 14.23 1.65 6.18
N GLN A 235 15.47 1.36 6.47
CA GLN A 235 15.91 0.01 6.85
C GLN A 235 15.29 -0.41 8.19
N PRO A 236 14.45 -1.48 8.22
CA PRO A 236 13.79 -1.90 9.46
C PRO A 236 14.80 -2.42 10.50
N SER A 237 15.73 -3.26 10.08
CA SER A 237 16.79 -3.80 10.95
C SER A 237 18.08 -4.02 10.16
N PRO A 238 19.23 -4.26 10.84
CA PRO A 238 20.51 -4.53 10.16
C PRO A 238 20.51 -5.75 9.23
N LYS A 239 19.51 -6.64 9.32
CA LYS A 239 19.34 -7.81 8.44
C LYS A 239 18.74 -7.42 7.07
N HIS A 240 18.05 -6.29 6.98
CA HIS A 240 17.40 -5.81 5.77
C HIS A 240 18.36 -5.03 4.86
N LEU A 241 17.91 -4.70 3.66
CA LEU A 241 18.70 -3.92 2.71
C LEU A 241 19.19 -2.61 3.34
N ALA A 242 20.46 -2.31 3.17
CA ALA A 242 21.01 -1.04 3.65
C ALA A 242 20.50 0.12 2.79
N VAL A 243 20.17 1.24 3.44
CA VAL A 243 19.91 2.52 2.77
C VAL A 243 21.17 2.93 2.01
N GLN A 244 21.04 3.25 0.71
CA GLN A 244 22.14 3.70 -0.13
C GLN A 244 22.27 5.23 -0.13
N ALA A 245 21.12 5.93 -0.07
CA ALA A 245 21.05 7.39 0.01
C ALA A 245 19.83 7.85 0.78
N PHE A 246 19.94 8.96 1.49
CA PHE A 246 18.79 9.72 1.98
C PHE A 246 18.48 10.82 0.97
N ILE A 247 17.33 10.70 0.33
CA ILE A 247 16.88 11.63 -0.71
C ILE A 247 16.39 12.92 -0.04
N THR A 248 16.72 14.07 -0.62
CA THR A 248 16.33 15.37 -0.06
C THR A 248 14.86 15.70 -0.33
N PRO A 249 14.21 16.51 0.51
CA PRO A 249 12.83 16.96 0.27
C PRO A 249 12.63 17.62 -1.10
N GLU A 250 13.60 18.40 -1.56
CA GLU A 250 13.55 19.08 -2.86
C GLU A 250 13.48 18.09 -4.02
N GLN A 251 14.18 16.94 -3.91
CA GLN A 251 14.10 15.89 -4.93
C GLN A 251 12.72 15.20 -4.93
N PHE A 252 12.10 15.02 -3.76
CA PHE A 252 10.71 14.54 -3.68
C PHE A 252 9.74 15.54 -4.32
N ASP A 253 9.92 16.83 -4.10
CA ASP A 253 9.12 17.87 -4.74
C ASP A 253 9.29 17.85 -6.27
N ALA A 254 10.52 17.71 -6.76
CA ALA A 254 10.80 17.59 -8.19
C ALA A 254 10.10 16.39 -8.84
N TRP A 255 10.06 15.23 -8.16
CA TRP A 255 9.32 14.06 -8.65
C TRP A 255 7.81 14.26 -8.62
N ARG A 256 7.27 14.94 -7.60
CA ARG A 256 5.86 15.29 -7.58
C ARG A 256 5.49 16.12 -8.81
N ASP A 257 6.21 17.23 -9.02
CA ASP A 257 5.96 18.15 -10.11
C ASP A 257 6.12 17.46 -11.48
N PHE A 258 7.14 16.61 -11.63
CA PHE A 258 7.33 15.81 -12.84
C PHE A 258 6.14 14.87 -13.08
N GLY A 259 5.68 14.15 -12.04
CA GLY A 259 4.58 13.20 -12.16
C GLY A 259 3.25 13.87 -12.51
N GLU A 260 2.94 15.00 -11.89
CA GLU A 260 1.75 15.79 -12.22
C GLU A 260 1.82 16.30 -13.67
N ASN A 261 2.98 16.78 -14.12
CA ASN A 261 3.19 17.23 -15.49
C ASN A 261 3.02 16.13 -16.55
N ILE A 262 3.33 14.86 -16.24
CA ILE A 262 3.11 13.74 -17.16
C ILE A 262 1.72 13.11 -17.04
N GLY A 263 0.84 13.68 -16.17
CA GLY A 263 -0.58 13.38 -16.14
C GLY A 263 -1.04 12.38 -15.06
N PHE A 264 -0.27 12.15 -13.97
CA PHE A 264 -0.86 11.55 -12.78
C PHE A 264 -1.91 12.50 -12.20
N LEU A 265 -3.02 11.95 -11.72
CA LEU A 265 -4.04 12.73 -11.02
C LEU A 265 -3.54 13.23 -9.67
N GLN A 266 -2.66 12.47 -9.03
CA GLN A 266 -2.01 12.85 -7.78
C GLN A 266 -0.66 12.14 -7.64
N VAL A 267 0.35 12.87 -7.18
CA VAL A 267 1.63 12.30 -6.74
C VAL A 267 1.89 12.71 -5.30
N VAL A 268 1.85 11.75 -4.37
CA VAL A 268 2.22 11.98 -2.98
C VAL A 268 3.69 11.60 -2.82
N SER A 269 4.55 12.60 -2.76
CA SER A 269 6.00 12.41 -2.75
C SER A 269 6.62 13.18 -1.60
N SER A 270 7.16 12.44 -0.61
CA SER A 270 7.90 13.01 0.53
C SER A 270 8.73 11.94 1.24
N PRO A 271 9.71 12.33 2.07
CA PRO A 271 10.55 11.37 2.79
C PRO A 271 9.78 10.37 3.66
N LEU A 272 8.66 10.76 4.24
CA LEU A 272 7.86 9.91 5.12
C LEU A 272 6.64 9.27 4.42
N THR A 273 6.42 9.56 3.13
CA THR A 273 5.32 8.94 2.37
C THR A 273 5.40 7.41 2.39
N ARG A 274 4.25 6.78 2.55
CA ARG A 274 3.99 5.34 2.41
C ARG A 274 2.76 5.17 1.52
N SER A 275 2.57 4.00 0.96
CA SER A 275 1.46 3.74 0.02
C SER A 275 0.08 4.07 0.58
N SER A 276 -0.11 3.95 1.89
CA SER A 276 -1.38 4.27 2.56
C SER A 276 -1.34 5.60 3.36
N TYR A 277 -0.25 6.36 3.27
CA TYR A 277 -0.13 7.63 3.99
C TYR A 277 -1.04 8.68 3.36
N HIS A 278 -1.93 9.27 4.16
CA HIS A 278 -2.98 10.19 3.70
C HIS A 278 -3.87 9.63 2.58
N ALA A 279 -4.14 8.31 2.61
CA ALA A 279 -4.95 7.65 1.57
C ALA A 279 -6.38 8.21 1.49
N GLU A 280 -6.92 8.76 2.58
CA GLU A 280 -8.23 9.41 2.62
C GLU A 280 -8.37 10.62 1.68
N GLN A 281 -7.26 11.25 1.28
CA GLN A 281 -7.25 12.37 0.32
C GLN A 281 -7.77 11.97 -1.06
N VAL A 282 -7.74 10.70 -1.39
CA VAL A 282 -8.29 10.17 -2.65
C VAL A 282 -9.79 10.50 -2.81
N ARG A 283 -10.53 10.66 -1.71
CA ARG A 283 -11.95 11.04 -1.77
C ARG A 283 -12.16 12.41 -2.43
N GLY A 284 -11.31 13.39 -2.09
CA GLY A 284 -11.33 14.70 -2.75
C GLY A 284 -10.97 14.61 -4.23
N LEU A 285 -9.97 13.78 -4.56
CA LEU A 285 -9.55 13.54 -5.92
C LEU A 285 -10.68 12.91 -6.77
N MET A 286 -11.42 11.95 -6.22
CA MET A 286 -12.55 11.30 -6.90
C MET A 286 -13.69 12.27 -7.19
N GLN A 287 -13.91 13.28 -6.33
CA GLN A 287 -14.90 14.32 -6.56
C GLN A 287 -14.48 15.28 -7.69
N GLN A 288 -13.18 15.57 -7.79
CA GLN A 288 -12.62 16.48 -8.81
C GLN A 288 -12.48 15.80 -10.18
N HIS A 289 -12.22 14.51 -10.20
CA HIS A 289 -11.96 13.70 -11.40
C HIS A 289 -12.86 12.45 -11.42
N PRO A 290 -14.20 12.60 -11.49
CA PRO A 290 -15.10 11.47 -11.45
C PRO A 290 -14.86 10.55 -12.65
N LYS A 291 -14.66 9.26 -12.40
CA LYS A 291 -14.64 8.25 -13.44
C LYS A 291 -16.08 7.81 -13.70
N SER A 292 -16.48 7.81 -14.97
CA SER A 292 -17.80 7.34 -15.38
C SER A 292 -17.97 5.90 -14.92
N GLY A 293 -18.97 5.66 -14.07
CA GLY A 293 -19.42 4.32 -13.77
C GLY A 293 -20.00 3.70 -15.05
N GLY A 294 -19.53 2.51 -15.39
CA GLY A 294 -20.17 1.73 -16.45
C GLY A 294 -21.54 1.23 -16.02
#